data_3720b99bd73a5df26897b53213bec806
#
_entry.id   3720b99bd73a5df26897b53213bec806
#
_cell.length_a   1.000
_cell.length_b   1.000
_cell.length_c   1.000
_cell.angle_alpha   90.00
_cell.angle_beta   90.00
_cell.angle_gamma   90.00
#
_symmetry.space_group_name_H-M   'P 1'
#
loop_
_entity.id
_entity.type
_entity.pdbx_description
1 polymer ?
#
loop_
_entity_poly.entity_id
_entity_poly.type
_entity_poly.pdbx_seq_one_letter_code
_entity_poly.pdbx_strand_id
1 'polypeptide(L)'
;MFGKKNEVKYEMKSPFHKIVTGCITLQAIAIMITLILMMAAANFLDTIWIHLICTVLGMFLFGSMQYSACWGIAERERNLVKFGHLKEDKFRGLRAGIYATIPMAVIVIIAIIQSYTNIMPEWVLPTCRFLLCPFVGLVALFVENNLAILLILLCGITPLCTWLGYRNGYKLYRFTDGLVYNTKPRSKDKRVR
;
A
#
# COMPACT_ATOMS: atom_id res chain seq x y z
N MET A 1 -44.55 -15.33 -26.38
CA MET A 1 -43.84 -14.14 -25.92
C MET A 1 -42.96 -14.56 -24.73
N PHE A 2 -41.70 -14.98 -24.99
CA PHE A 2 -40.79 -15.43 -23.93
C PHE A 2 -40.05 -14.20 -23.41
N GLY A 3 -40.33 -13.84 -22.14
CA GLY A 3 -39.65 -12.76 -21.47
C GLY A 3 -38.14 -13.05 -21.37
N LYS A 4 -37.32 -12.18 -21.93
CA LYS A 4 -35.88 -12.15 -21.68
C LYS A 4 -35.65 -12.04 -20.16
N LYS A 5 -35.24 -13.12 -19.51
CA LYS A 5 -34.63 -13.06 -18.18
C LYS A 5 -33.46 -12.10 -18.27
N ASN A 6 -33.59 -10.92 -17.69
CA ASN A 6 -32.44 -10.06 -17.39
C ASN A 6 -31.57 -10.84 -16.40
N GLU A 7 -30.58 -11.55 -16.93
CA GLU A 7 -29.49 -12.09 -16.12
C GLU A 7 -28.78 -10.89 -15.53
N VAL A 8 -29.08 -10.61 -14.26
CA VAL A 8 -28.31 -9.69 -13.44
C VAL A 8 -26.91 -10.32 -13.35
N LYS A 9 -26.03 -9.86 -14.22
CA LYS A 9 -24.64 -10.26 -14.24
C LYS A 9 -24.01 -9.68 -12.98
N TYR A 10 -24.09 -10.43 -11.88
CA TYR A 10 -23.37 -10.08 -10.67
C TYR A 10 -21.88 -10.10 -11.02
N GLU A 11 -21.26 -8.94 -11.08
CA GLU A 11 -19.79 -8.82 -11.13
C GLU A 11 -19.24 -9.32 -9.79
N MET A 12 -19.17 -10.63 -9.63
CA MET A 12 -18.77 -11.29 -8.40
C MET A 12 -17.30 -11.03 -8.05
N LYS A 13 -16.48 -10.66 -9.04
CA LYS A 13 -15.05 -10.40 -8.86
C LYS A 13 -14.78 -8.90 -8.88
N SER A 14 -14.10 -8.39 -7.86
CA SER A 14 -13.65 -6.99 -7.89
C SER A 14 -12.79 -6.75 -9.13
N PRO A 15 -13.12 -5.81 -10.01
CA PRO A 15 -12.32 -5.56 -11.21
C PRO A 15 -10.91 -5.11 -10.80
N PHE A 16 -9.90 -5.60 -11.53
CA PHE A 16 -8.49 -5.38 -11.16
C PHE A 16 -8.13 -3.90 -11.05
N HIS A 17 -8.64 -3.06 -11.96
CA HIS A 17 -8.41 -1.62 -11.91
C HIS A 17 -8.91 -0.98 -10.62
N LYS A 18 -10.05 -1.42 -10.05
CA LYS A 18 -10.54 -0.90 -8.76
C LYS A 18 -9.59 -1.21 -7.61
N ILE A 19 -8.91 -2.35 -7.65
CA ILE A 19 -7.91 -2.70 -6.64
C ILE A 19 -6.71 -1.76 -6.75
N VAL A 20 -6.20 -1.57 -7.96
CA VAL A 20 -5.06 -0.69 -8.22
C VAL A 20 -5.39 0.76 -7.86
N THR A 21 -6.52 1.29 -8.33
CA THR A 21 -6.94 2.67 -7.99
C THR A 21 -7.17 2.84 -6.51
N GLY A 22 -7.76 1.85 -5.82
CA GLY A 22 -7.91 1.85 -4.37
C GLY A 22 -6.56 1.94 -3.64
N CYS A 23 -5.56 1.16 -4.08
CA CYS A 23 -4.20 1.24 -3.52
C CYS A 23 -3.56 2.61 -3.77
N ILE A 24 -3.69 3.20 -4.98
CA ILE A 24 -3.17 4.53 -5.30
C ILE A 24 -3.85 5.61 -4.45
N THR A 25 -5.18 5.55 -4.29
CA THR A 25 -5.92 6.50 -3.44
C THR A 25 -5.43 6.43 -1.98
N LEU A 26 -5.21 5.23 -1.45
CA LEU A 26 -4.70 5.06 -0.09
C LEU A 26 -3.24 5.53 0.06
N GLN A 27 -2.42 5.43 -0.99
CA GLN A 27 -1.09 6.06 -1.01
C GLN A 27 -1.21 7.57 -0.88
N ALA A 28 -2.08 8.21 -1.66
CA ALA A 28 -2.30 9.64 -1.58
C ALA A 28 -2.79 10.07 -0.18
N ILE A 29 -3.72 9.33 0.41
CA ILE A 29 -4.20 9.59 1.78
C ILE A 29 -3.05 9.44 2.80
N ALA A 30 -2.22 8.40 2.69
CA ALA A 30 -1.09 8.20 3.58
C ALA A 30 -0.06 9.35 3.47
N ILE A 31 0.20 9.85 2.27
CA ILE A 31 1.05 11.02 2.03
C ILE A 31 0.47 12.24 2.73
N MET A 32 -0.82 12.52 2.57
CA MET A 32 -1.48 13.67 3.21
C MET A 32 -1.44 13.59 4.73
N ILE A 33 -1.72 12.41 5.33
CA ILE A 33 -1.64 12.22 6.78
C ILE A 33 -0.21 12.43 7.28
N THR A 34 0.78 11.86 6.60
CA THR A 34 2.18 12.00 7.00
C THR A 34 2.64 13.45 6.90
N LEU A 35 2.15 14.18 5.91
CA LEU A 35 2.44 15.59 5.73
C LEU A 35 1.87 16.42 6.90
N ILE A 36 0.63 16.17 7.29
CA ILE A 36 0.03 16.83 8.46
C ILE A 36 0.85 16.53 9.72
N LEU A 37 1.30 15.27 9.87
CA LEU A 37 2.17 14.86 10.98
C LEU A 37 3.50 15.63 10.98
N MET A 38 4.13 15.79 9.82
CA MET A 38 5.37 16.55 9.66
C MET A 38 5.16 18.03 9.94
N MET A 39 4.06 18.62 9.49
CA MET A 39 3.72 20.01 9.80
C MET A 39 3.47 20.24 11.30
N ALA A 40 2.80 19.31 11.97
CA ALA A 40 2.59 19.36 13.41
C ALA A 40 3.92 19.25 14.18
N ALA A 41 4.87 18.50 13.67
CA ALA A 41 6.20 18.33 14.24
C ALA A 41 7.19 19.44 13.82
N ALA A 42 6.79 20.40 12.99
CA ALA A 42 7.70 21.38 12.37
C ALA A 42 8.53 22.19 13.37
N ASN A 43 7.95 22.52 14.53
CA ASN A 43 8.67 23.26 15.60
C ASN A 43 9.77 22.44 16.29
N PHE A 44 9.84 21.14 16.03
CA PHE A 44 10.80 20.22 16.65
C PHE A 44 11.72 19.55 15.60
N LEU A 45 11.61 19.94 14.31
CA LEU A 45 12.29 19.29 13.20
C LEU A 45 13.82 19.49 13.18
N ASP A 46 14.36 20.39 14.01
CA ASP A 46 15.81 20.57 14.15
C ASP A 46 16.52 19.33 14.73
N THR A 47 15.75 18.38 15.26
CA THR A 47 16.28 17.17 15.87
C THR A 47 16.13 15.98 14.91
N ILE A 48 17.24 15.36 14.50
CA ILE A 48 17.28 14.19 13.59
C ILE A 48 16.37 13.04 14.07
N TRP A 49 16.22 12.87 15.38
CA TRP A 49 15.37 11.85 15.98
C TRP A 49 13.88 12.01 15.62
N ILE A 50 13.42 13.26 15.53
CA ILE A 50 12.01 13.53 15.19
C ILE A 50 11.73 13.19 13.73
N HIS A 51 12.64 13.51 12.82
CA HIS A 51 12.56 13.07 11.43
C HIS A 51 12.49 11.55 11.33
N LEU A 52 13.28 10.84 12.12
CA LEU A 52 13.32 9.39 12.12
C LEU A 52 12.01 8.79 12.65
N ILE A 53 11.47 9.33 13.75
CA ILE A 53 10.18 8.92 14.31
C ILE A 53 9.04 9.17 13.32
N CYS A 54 8.97 10.36 12.72
CA CYS A 54 7.96 10.69 11.72
C CYS A 54 8.02 9.77 10.50
N THR A 55 9.24 9.39 10.08
CA THR A 55 9.43 8.45 8.97
C THR A 55 8.94 7.05 9.31
N VAL A 56 9.30 6.54 10.49
CA VAL A 56 8.85 5.21 10.93
C VAL A 56 7.32 5.17 11.01
N LEU A 57 6.69 6.19 11.58
CA LEU A 57 5.24 6.32 11.65
C LEU A 57 4.62 6.43 10.25
N GLY A 58 5.19 7.25 9.36
CA GLY A 58 4.73 7.41 7.99
C GLY A 58 4.81 6.10 7.19
N MET A 59 5.92 5.39 7.28
CA MET A 59 6.09 4.08 6.65
C MET A 59 5.12 3.04 7.20
N PHE A 60 4.90 3.03 8.51
CA PHE A 60 3.94 2.14 9.16
C PHE A 60 2.51 2.43 8.68
N LEU A 61 2.10 3.70 8.66
CA LEU A 61 0.79 4.12 8.14
C LEU A 61 0.63 3.73 6.67
N PHE A 62 1.62 4.04 5.85
CA PHE A 62 1.62 3.70 4.43
C PHE A 62 1.47 2.20 4.20
N GLY A 63 2.28 1.38 4.87
CA GLY A 63 2.24 -0.08 4.75
C GLY A 63 0.95 -0.69 5.28
N SER A 64 0.45 -0.22 6.44
CA SER A 64 -0.77 -0.73 7.06
C SER A 64 -2.02 -0.44 6.21
N MET A 65 -2.10 0.74 5.59
CA MET A 65 -3.19 1.08 4.67
C MET A 65 -3.19 0.17 3.43
N GLN A 66 -2.03 -0.05 2.82
CA GLN A 66 -1.90 -0.95 1.67
C GLN A 66 -2.26 -2.40 2.02
N TYR A 67 -1.76 -2.86 3.16
CA TYR A 67 -2.08 -4.18 3.70
C TYR A 67 -3.59 -4.35 3.93
N SER A 68 -4.23 -3.40 4.64
CA SER A 68 -5.65 -3.46 5.00
C SER A 68 -6.56 -3.46 3.78
N ALA A 69 -6.25 -2.64 2.77
CA ALA A 69 -7.02 -2.59 1.52
C ALA A 69 -7.05 -3.96 0.81
N CYS A 70 -5.88 -4.55 0.63
CA CYS A 70 -5.77 -5.85 -0.05
C CYS A 70 -6.31 -6.99 0.81
N TRP A 71 -6.20 -6.90 2.14
CA TRP A 71 -6.77 -7.87 3.06
C TRP A 71 -8.30 -7.92 2.94
N GLY A 72 -9.01 -6.76 2.97
CA GLY A 72 -10.45 -6.70 2.85
C GLY A 72 -10.99 -7.21 1.50
N ILE A 73 -10.23 -6.99 0.41
CA ILE A 73 -10.58 -7.52 -0.91
C ILE A 73 -10.42 -9.05 -0.93
N ALA A 74 -9.33 -9.57 -0.39
CA ALA A 74 -9.05 -10.99 -0.35
C ALA A 74 -10.06 -11.76 0.52
N GLU A 75 -10.51 -11.19 1.63
CA GLU A 75 -11.57 -11.75 2.47
C GLU A 75 -12.88 -11.94 1.69
N ARG A 76 -13.28 -10.94 0.90
CA ARG A 76 -14.47 -11.02 0.04
C ARG A 76 -14.30 -12.08 -1.06
N GLU A 77 -13.17 -12.08 -1.75
CA GLU A 77 -12.90 -13.01 -2.84
C GLU A 77 -12.76 -14.46 -2.35
N ARG A 78 -12.25 -14.68 -1.13
CA ARG A 78 -12.20 -16.01 -0.51
C ARG A 78 -13.57 -16.67 -0.43
N ASN A 79 -14.60 -15.94 -0.07
CA ASN A 79 -15.95 -16.50 0.01
C ASN A 79 -16.42 -16.94 -1.38
N LEU A 80 -16.13 -16.16 -2.42
CA LEU A 80 -16.47 -16.53 -3.80
C LEU A 80 -15.73 -17.77 -4.29
N VAL A 81 -14.44 -17.91 -3.91
CA VAL A 81 -13.65 -19.11 -4.23
C VAL A 81 -14.15 -20.33 -3.47
N LYS A 82 -14.51 -20.16 -2.19
CA LYS A 82 -15.06 -21.25 -1.36
C LYS A 82 -16.38 -21.80 -1.94
N PHE A 83 -17.18 -20.96 -2.58
CA PHE A 83 -18.43 -21.36 -3.24
C PHE A 83 -18.22 -21.79 -4.72
N GLY A 84 -16.99 -21.92 -5.19
CA GLY A 84 -16.68 -22.39 -6.54
C GLY A 84 -16.93 -21.37 -7.66
N HIS A 85 -17.27 -20.13 -7.34
CA HIS A 85 -17.55 -19.07 -8.32
C HIS A 85 -16.30 -18.41 -8.90
N LEU A 86 -15.13 -18.59 -8.25
CA LEU A 86 -13.85 -18.00 -8.66
C LEU A 86 -12.71 -18.99 -8.48
N LYS A 87 -11.70 -18.91 -9.38
CA LYS A 87 -10.41 -19.58 -9.17
C LYS A 87 -9.51 -18.73 -8.27
N GLU A 88 -8.80 -19.38 -7.35
CA GLU A 88 -7.81 -18.74 -6.49
C GLU A 88 -6.65 -18.17 -7.33
N ASP A 89 -6.35 -16.90 -7.14
CA ASP A 89 -5.20 -16.22 -7.76
C ASP A 89 -4.27 -15.66 -6.67
N LYS A 90 -3.28 -16.47 -6.28
CA LYS A 90 -2.34 -16.16 -5.19
C LYS A 90 -1.48 -14.92 -5.41
N PHE A 91 -1.24 -14.52 -6.67
CA PHE A 91 -0.38 -13.41 -7.04
C PHE A 91 -1.14 -12.13 -7.37
N ARG A 92 -2.46 -12.12 -7.23
CA ARG A 92 -3.29 -10.95 -7.57
C ARG A 92 -2.93 -9.71 -6.76
N GLY A 93 -2.70 -9.87 -5.45
CA GLY A 93 -2.26 -8.79 -4.57
C GLY A 93 -0.88 -8.26 -4.96
N LEU A 94 0.06 -9.14 -5.32
CA LEU A 94 1.38 -8.75 -5.78
C LEU A 94 1.32 -7.94 -7.07
N ARG A 95 0.55 -8.41 -8.06
CA ARG A 95 0.37 -7.68 -9.32
C ARG A 95 -0.27 -6.31 -9.09
N ALA A 96 -1.31 -6.23 -8.27
CA ALA A 96 -1.94 -4.95 -7.94
C ALA A 96 -0.96 -3.99 -7.26
N GLY A 97 -0.10 -4.49 -6.36
CA GLY A 97 0.95 -3.70 -5.71
C GLY A 97 1.98 -3.18 -6.70
N ILE A 98 2.45 -4.00 -7.64
CA ILE A 98 3.40 -3.56 -8.68
C ILE A 98 2.79 -2.42 -9.51
N TYR A 99 1.55 -2.56 -9.99
CA TYR A 99 0.90 -1.49 -10.75
C TYR A 99 0.66 -0.23 -9.90
N ALA A 100 0.31 -0.39 -8.62
CA ALA A 100 0.13 0.74 -7.71
C ALA A 100 1.45 1.47 -7.38
N THR A 101 2.60 0.81 -7.54
CA THR A 101 3.92 1.43 -7.31
C THR A 101 4.34 2.34 -8.46
N ILE A 102 3.80 2.17 -9.68
CA ILE A 102 4.23 2.91 -10.87
C ILE A 102 4.21 4.44 -10.66
N PRO A 103 3.13 5.08 -10.15
CA PRO A 103 3.12 6.53 -9.96
C PRO A 103 4.25 7.02 -9.05
N MET A 104 4.51 6.30 -7.96
CA MET A 104 5.60 6.64 -7.04
C MET A 104 6.98 6.44 -7.67
N ALA A 105 7.16 5.36 -8.43
CA ALA A 105 8.40 5.12 -9.16
C ALA A 105 8.71 6.24 -10.15
N VAL A 106 7.70 6.74 -10.86
CA VAL A 106 7.85 7.88 -11.78
C VAL A 106 8.31 9.13 -11.02
N ILE A 107 7.71 9.45 -9.87
CA ILE A 107 8.10 10.60 -9.05
C ILE A 107 9.58 10.47 -8.60
N VAL A 108 9.99 9.29 -8.15
CA VAL A 108 11.39 9.06 -7.73
C VAL A 108 12.35 9.19 -8.91
N ILE A 109 12.00 8.65 -10.08
CA ILE A 109 12.83 8.78 -11.29
C ILE A 109 12.99 10.27 -11.66
N ILE A 110 11.91 11.06 -11.64
CA ILE A 110 11.96 12.51 -11.90
C ILE A 110 12.89 13.19 -10.89
N ALA A 111 12.78 12.84 -9.59
CA ALA A 111 13.62 13.41 -8.54
C ALA A 111 15.11 13.07 -8.77
N ILE A 112 15.41 11.84 -9.19
CA ILE A 112 16.77 11.39 -9.51
C ILE A 112 17.31 12.19 -10.69
N ILE A 113 16.57 12.28 -11.79
CA ILE A 113 16.99 13.03 -12.97
C ILE A 113 17.27 14.49 -12.61
N GLN A 114 16.38 15.13 -11.87
CA GLN A 114 16.57 16.52 -11.44
C GLN A 114 17.81 16.70 -10.56
N SER A 115 18.07 15.75 -9.64
CA SER A 115 19.22 15.82 -8.75
C SER A 115 20.57 15.75 -9.47
N TYR A 116 20.62 15.03 -10.60
CA TYR A 116 21.87 14.88 -11.36
C TYR A 116 22.04 15.89 -12.49
N THR A 117 20.95 16.37 -13.10
CA THR A 117 21.04 17.16 -14.34
C THR A 117 20.70 18.64 -14.15
N ASN A 118 19.96 18.99 -13.10
CA ASN A 118 19.43 20.35 -12.86
C ASN A 118 18.74 20.97 -14.08
N ILE A 119 18.20 20.14 -14.99
CA ILE A 119 17.57 20.61 -16.23
C ILE A 119 16.15 21.13 -15.98
N MET A 120 15.44 20.58 -14.97
CA MET A 120 14.07 20.96 -14.66
C MET A 120 14.02 22.19 -13.74
N PRO A 121 12.87 22.90 -13.68
CA PRO A 121 12.68 24.04 -12.79
C PRO A 121 12.96 23.69 -11.32
N GLU A 122 13.46 24.64 -10.54
CA GLU A 122 13.87 24.45 -9.13
C GLU A 122 12.76 23.92 -8.22
N TRP A 123 11.50 24.20 -8.52
CA TRP A 123 10.35 23.74 -7.73
C TRP A 123 10.07 22.23 -7.86
N VAL A 124 10.62 21.55 -8.87
CA VAL A 124 10.35 20.11 -9.11
C VAL A 124 10.90 19.25 -7.98
N LEU A 125 12.13 19.50 -7.54
CA LEU A 125 12.76 18.70 -6.47
C LEU A 125 12.03 18.83 -5.13
N PRO A 126 11.66 20.04 -4.65
CA PRO A 126 10.83 20.19 -3.45
C PRO A 126 9.48 19.46 -3.56
N THR A 127 8.83 19.55 -4.73
CA THR A 127 7.54 18.86 -4.96
C THR A 127 7.69 17.35 -4.89
N CYS A 128 8.75 16.79 -5.50
CA CYS A 128 9.02 15.35 -5.39
C CYS A 128 9.29 14.93 -3.93
N ARG A 129 10.08 15.71 -3.18
CA ARG A 129 10.33 15.46 -1.75
C ARG A 129 9.05 15.51 -0.93
N PHE A 130 8.16 16.42 -1.26
CA PHE A 130 6.85 16.54 -0.63
C PHE A 130 5.97 15.29 -0.86
N LEU A 131 5.91 14.79 -2.11
CA LEU A 131 5.19 13.58 -2.45
C LEU A 131 5.80 12.30 -1.84
N LEU A 132 7.08 12.34 -1.50
CA LEU A 132 7.81 11.26 -0.83
C LEU A 132 7.84 11.43 0.70
N CYS A 133 7.01 12.30 1.26
CA CYS A 133 6.96 12.63 2.67
C CYS A 133 6.96 11.42 3.65
N PRO A 134 6.26 10.29 3.39
CA PRO A 134 6.34 9.12 4.26
C PRO A 134 7.73 8.53 4.42
N PHE A 135 8.67 8.89 3.52
CA PHE A 135 10.03 8.37 3.46
C PHE A 135 11.10 9.45 3.72
N VAL A 136 10.68 10.67 4.09
CA VAL A 136 11.54 11.86 4.19
C VAL A 136 12.74 11.66 5.12
N GLY A 137 12.58 10.98 6.25
CA GLY A 137 13.72 10.75 7.14
C GLY A 137 14.74 9.77 6.56
N LEU A 138 14.30 8.77 5.78
CA LEU A 138 15.23 7.94 4.99
C LEU A 138 15.90 8.78 3.92
N VAL A 139 15.14 9.65 3.25
CA VAL A 139 15.68 10.62 2.30
C VAL A 139 16.71 11.49 2.99
N ALA A 140 16.45 12.05 4.16
CA ALA A 140 17.39 12.91 4.88
C ALA A 140 18.68 12.18 5.32
N LEU A 141 18.55 10.90 5.71
CA LEU A 141 19.70 10.10 6.15
C LEU A 141 20.59 9.62 5.01
N PHE A 142 20.03 9.43 3.80
CA PHE A 142 20.71 8.78 2.68
C PHE A 142 20.92 9.68 1.46
N VAL A 143 20.43 10.92 1.49
CA VAL A 143 20.17 11.74 0.29
C VAL A 143 21.37 12.46 -0.28
N GLU A 144 22.46 12.57 0.39
CA GLU A 144 23.56 13.22 -0.33
C GLU A 144 24.01 12.40 -1.56
N ASN A 145 23.74 11.07 -1.62
CA ASN A 145 24.21 10.26 -2.75
C ASN A 145 23.33 9.08 -3.22
N ASN A 146 22.13 8.79 -2.67
CA ASN A 146 21.49 7.51 -2.97
C ASN A 146 19.95 7.53 -3.09
N LEU A 147 19.38 8.44 -3.90
CA LEU A 147 17.96 8.37 -4.31
C LEU A 147 17.59 7.02 -4.97
N ALA A 148 18.56 6.31 -5.54
CA ALA A 148 18.35 4.98 -6.11
C ALA A 148 17.95 3.94 -5.05
N ILE A 149 18.49 4.02 -3.82
CA ILE A 149 18.11 3.13 -2.70
C ILE A 149 16.65 3.36 -2.32
N LEU A 150 16.18 4.60 -2.36
CA LEU A 150 14.79 4.94 -2.10
C LEU A 150 13.84 4.33 -3.12
N LEU A 151 14.22 4.32 -4.40
CA LEU A 151 13.45 3.66 -5.45
C LEU A 151 13.30 2.17 -5.19
N ILE A 152 14.38 1.49 -4.82
CA ILE A 152 14.39 0.05 -4.53
C ILE A 152 13.48 -0.25 -3.33
N LEU A 153 13.58 0.54 -2.25
CA LEU A 153 12.73 0.40 -1.06
C LEU A 153 11.25 0.60 -1.40
N LEU A 154 10.91 1.67 -2.11
CA LEU A 154 9.52 1.94 -2.55
C LEU A 154 8.97 0.86 -3.46
N CYS A 155 9.77 0.42 -4.44
CA CYS A 155 9.39 -0.68 -5.33
C CYS A 155 9.18 -2.00 -4.58
N GLY A 156 9.84 -2.20 -3.43
CA GLY A 156 9.70 -3.40 -2.60
C GLY A 156 8.56 -3.35 -1.60
N ILE A 157 8.39 -2.23 -0.88
CA ILE A 157 7.44 -2.12 0.25
C ILE A 157 5.99 -2.26 -0.21
N THR A 158 5.59 -1.52 -1.25
CA THR A 158 4.19 -1.52 -1.71
C THR A 158 3.73 -2.90 -2.18
N PRO A 159 4.42 -3.57 -3.13
CA PRO A 159 4.04 -4.92 -3.56
C PRO A 159 4.07 -5.95 -2.44
N LEU A 160 5.02 -5.80 -1.51
CA LEU A 160 5.15 -6.72 -0.37
C LEU A 160 3.97 -6.57 0.59
N CYS A 161 3.59 -5.35 0.96
CA CYS A 161 2.45 -5.09 1.84
C CYS A 161 1.12 -5.54 1.19
N THR A 162 0.92 -5.26 -0.09
CA THR A 162 -0.28 -5.67 -0.82
C THR A 162 -0.36 -7.19 -0.98
N TRP A 163 0.76 -7.85 -1.26
CA TRP A 163 0.84 -9.31 -1.35
C TRP A 163 0.57 -9.98 -0.01
N LEU A 164 1.21 -9.50 1.07
CA LEU A 164 0.98 -10.02 2.43
C LEU A 164 -0.46 -9.79 2.87
N GLY A 165 -1.01 -8.60 2.63
CA GLY A 165 -2.41 -8.28 2.92
C GLY A 165 -3.36 -9.24 2.21
N TYR A 166 -3.17 -9.44 0.91
CA TYR A 166 -3.99 -10.35 0.11
C TYR A 166 -3.87 -11.81 0.57
N ARG A 167 -2.64 -12.30 0.81
CA ARG A 167 -2.38 -13.66 1.30
C ARG A 167 -3.01 -13.92 2.65
N ASN A 168 -2.87 -12.96 3.58
CA ASN A 168 -3.39 -13.08 4.93
C ASN A 168 -4.92 -12.93 4.97
N GLY A 169 -5.51 -12.06 4.13
CA GLY A 169 -6.95 -11.94 3.96
C GLY A 169 -7.58 -13.24 3.46
N TYR A 170 -6.90 -13.92 2.54
CA TYR A 170 -7.32 -15.25 2.07
C TYR A 170 -7.31 -16.31 3.19
N LYS A 171 -6.35 -16.22 4.11
CA LYS A 171 -6.24 -17.13 5.26
C LYS A 171 -7.10 -16.71 6.45
N LEU A 172 -7.78 -15.56 6.40
CA LEU A 172 -8.45 -14.88 7.54
C LEU A 172 -7.50 -14.64 8.73
N TYR A 173 -6.22 -14.52 8.47
CA TYR A 173 -5.25 -14.20 9.51
C TYR A 173 -5.24 -12.69 9.71
N ARG A 174 -5.72 -12.22 10.87
CA ARG A 174 -5.59 -10.84 11.31
C ARG A 174 -4.38 -10.73 12.22
N PHE A 175 -3.48 -9.84 11.87
CA PHE A 175 -2.29 -9.56 12.69
C PHE A 175 -2.68 -9.10 14.11
N THR A 176 -3.82 -8.41 14.21
CA THR A 176 -4.37 -7.90 15.48
C THR A 176 -4.93 -9.00 16.36
N ASP A 177 -5.36 -10.14 15.82
CA ASP A 177 -5.95 -11.21 16.62
C ASP A 177 -4.89 -11.86 17.55
N GLY A 178 -3.62 -11.86 17.12
CA GLY A 178 -2.50 -12.33 17.95
C GLY A 178 -2.08 -11.35 19.06
N LEU A 179 -2.33 -10.04 18.86
CA LEU A 179 -1.99 -9.00 19.81
C LEU A 179 -3.10 -8.73 20.84
N VAL A 180 -4.36 -8.80 20.41
CA VAL A 180 -5.52 -8.42 21.24
C VAL A 180 -6.13 -9.63 21.94
N TYR A 181 -6.13 -10.76 21.27
CA TYR A 181 -6.70 -12.01 21.82
C TYR A 181 -5.58 -13.04 21.91
N ASN A 182 -5.13 -13.32 23.13
CA ASN A 182 -4.26 -14.48 23.44
C ASN A 182 -5.04 -15.80 23.26
N THR A 183 -5.99 -15.85 22.35
CA THR A 183 -6.86 -16.96 22.05
C THR A 183 -6.25 -17.79 20.93
N LYS A 184 -6.01 -19.05 21.23
CA LYS A 184 -5.67 -20.10 20.25
C LYS A 184 -6.51 -19.92 18.98
N PRO A 185 -5.92 -20.05 17.78
CA PRO A 185 -6.67 -19.93 16.55
C PRO A 185 -7.89 -20.83 16.63
N ARG A 186 -9.07 -20.22 16.46
CA ARG A 186 -10.38 -20.89 16.51
C ARG A 186 -10.27 -22.15 15.68
N SER A 187 -10.31 -23.30 16.35
CA SER A 187 -10.14 -24.59 15.72
C SER A 187 -11.07 -24.65 14.51
N LYS A 188 -10.49 -25.02 13.36
CA LYS A 188 -11.19 -25.22 12.09
C LYS A 188 -12.55 -25.83 12.37
N ASP A 189 -13.60 -25.12 12.03
CA ASP A 189 -14.98 -25.57 12.16
C ASP A 189 -15.11 -26.92 11.47
N LYS A 190 -15.09 -28.01 12.24
CA LYS A 190 -15.25 -29.39 11.77
C LYS A 190 -16.70 -29.69 11.40
N ARG A 191 -17.52 -28.67 11.18
CA ARG A 191 -18.91 -28.82 10.78
C ARG A 191 -19.08 -28.60 9.30
N VAL A 192 -18.57 -29.47 8.49
CA VAL A 192 -19.19 -29.82 7.20
C VAL A 192 -18.86 -31.30 6.98
N ARG A 193 -19.68 -32.17 7.53
CA ARG A 193 -20.00 -33.46 6.95
C ARG A 193 -21.32 -33.37 6.28
#